data_2475f4374e3e81230742a76e8e8d3da6
#
_entry.id   2475f4374e3e81230742a76e8e8d3da6
#
_cell.length_a   1.000
_cell.length_b   1.000
_cell.length_c   1.000
_cell.angle_alpha   90.00
_cell.angle_beta   90.00
_cell.angle_gamma   90.00
#
_symmetry.space_group_name_H-M   'P 1'
#
loop_
_entity.id
_entity.type
_entity.pdbx_description
1 polymer ?
#
loop_
_entity_poly.entity_id
_entity_poly.type
_entity_poly.pdbx_seq_one_letter_code
_entity_poly.pdbx_strand_id
1 'polypeptide(L)'
;MADEAKAKGNAAFSSGDFNAAVTHFTEAINLAPTNHVLYSNRSAAYASLNKYSEALADAKKTVEVKPDWGKGYSRLGAAHVGLGQYSDAISAYKRGLEIDPNNEALKSGLADAQAGAARSRAGAPPMNPFGDAFSGPEMWAKLTADPSTRAFLQQPDFVKMMQEIQTNPSNLNLYLKDQRVMQALGVLLNVKLRGAGGSGG
;
A
#
# COMPACT_ATOMS: atom_id res chain seq x y z
N MET A 1 27.02 26.98 15.94
CA MET A 1 25.96 27.40 15.04
C MET A 1 25.11 26.28 14.54
N ALA A 2 25.57 25.43 13.60
CA ALA A 2 24.77 24.28 13.19
C ALA A 2 24.48 23.35 14.37
N ASP A 3 25.43 23.16 15.26
CA ASP A 3 25.25 22.28 16.42
C ASP A 3 24.23 22.83 17.40
N GLU A 4 24.13 24.14 17.54
CA GLU A 4 23.10 24.76 18.38
C GLU A 4 21.70 24.54 17.79
N ALA A 5 21.55 24.77 16.49
CA ALA A 5 20.29 24.56 15.83
C ALA A 5 19.88 23.07 15.88
N LYS A 6 20.84 22.17 15.69
CA LYS A 6 20.63 20.74 15.82
C LYS A 6 20.15 20.38 17.22
N ALA A 7 20.80 20.93 18.24
CA ALA A 7 20.43 20.67 19.65
C ALA A 7 19.00 21.14 19.93
N LYS A 8 18.63 22.31 19.43
CA LYS A 8 17.28 22.85 19.57
C LYS A 8 16.26 21.96 18.87
N GLY A 9 16.61 21.47 17.67
CA GLY A 9 15.77 20.55 16.94
C GLY A 9 15.58 19.24 17.70
N ASN A 10 16.64 18.68 18.24
CA ASN A 10 16.57 17.46 19.05
C ASN A 10 15.72 17.65 20.29
N ALA A 11 15.84 18.78 20.96
CA ALA A 11 15.06 19.10 22.15
C ALA A 11 13.57 19.22 21.79
N ALA A 12 13.28 19.90 20.69
CA ALA A 12 11.89 20.03 20.20
C ALA A 12 11.32 18.66 19.85
N PHE A 13 12.09 17.83 19.17
CA PHE A 13 11.67 16.48 18.80
C PHE A 13 11.35 15.65 20.06
N SER A 14 12.23 15.70 21.04
CA SER A 14 12.04 14.94 22.27
C SER A 14 10.81 15.41 23.07
N SER A 15 10.46 16.68 22.95
CA SER A 15 9.28 17.23 23.63
C SER A 15 7.99 17.03 22.82
N GLY A 16 8.09 16.47 21.62
CA GLY A 16 6.93 16.26 20.77
C GLY A 16 6.55 17.44 19.89
N ASP A 17 7.34 18.50 19.90
CA ASP A 17 7.10 19.67 19.05
C ASP A 17 7.80 19.46 17.72
N PHE A 18 7.18 18.66 16.86
CA PHE A 18 7.80 18.28 15.59
C PHE A 18 7.89 19.43 14.59
N ASN A 19 6.96 20.38 14.66
CA ASN A 19 7.03 21.57 13.81
C ASN A 19 8.25 22.43 14.16
N ALA A 20 8.50 22.63 15.45
CA ALA A 20 9.69 23.34 15.89
C ALA A 20 10.95 22.57 15.53
N ALA A 21 10.92 21.23 15.66
CA ALA A 21 12.04 20.40 15.27
C ALA A 21 12.39 20.59 13.79
N VAL A 22 11.40 20.58 12.91
CA VAL A 22 11.62 20.82 11.47
C VAL A 22 12.27 22.19 11.26
N THR A 23 11.78 23.23 11.94
CA THR A 23 12.32 24.58 11.81
C THR A 23 13.78 24.63 12.20
N HIS A 24 14.13 24.07 13.37
CA HIS A 24 15.50 24.09 13.86
C HIS A 24 16.45 23.23 13.02
N PHE A 25 15.97 22.05 12.58
CA PHE A 25 16.78 21.23 11.68
C PHE A 25 16.99 21.91 10.32
N THR A 26 16.00 22.65 9.85
CA THR A 26 16.15 23.43 8.62
C THR A 26 17.22 24.51 8.77
N GLU A 27 17.25 25.22 9.91
CA GLU A 27 18.31 26.17 10.20
C GLU A 27 19.68 25.49 10.21
N ALA A 28 19.76 24.33 10.87
CA ALA A 28 21.00 23.59 10.94
C ALA A 28 21.47 23.13 9.55
N ILE A 29 20.57 22.70 8.69
CA ILE A 29 20.88 22.30 7.31
C ILE A 29 21.40 23.49 6.52
N ASN A 30 20.81 24.65 6.68
CA ASN A 30 21.28 25.84 5.99
C ASN A 30 22.71 26.21 6.38
N LEU A 31 23.09 25.90 7.62
CA LEU A 31 24.42 26.14 8.11
C LEU A 31 25.40 25.02 7.78
N ALA A 32 24.89 23.79 7.59
CA ALA A 32 25.73 22.63 7.31
C ALA A 32 25.01 21.72 6.30
N PRO A 33 24.93 22.14 5.03
CA PRO A 33 24.11 21.45 4.02
C PRO A 33 24.59 20.06 3.60
N THR A 34 25.78 19.67 4.02
CA THR A 34 26.32 18.33 3.72
C THR A 34 26.28 17.39 4.92
N ASN A 35 25.62 17.80 6.00
CA ASN A 35 25.54 16.97 7.19
C ASN A 35 24.34 16.02 7.09
N HIS A 36 24.63 14.76 6.82
CA HIS A 36 23.60 13.72 6.64
C HIS A 36 22.71 13.52 7.87
N VAL A 37 23.26 13.72 9.07
CA VAL A 37 22.51 13.55 10.32
C VAL A 37 21.33 14.51 10.37
N LEU A 38 21.50 15.73 9.88
CA LEU A 38 20.46 16.75 9.91
C LEU A 38 19.28 16.38 9.02
N TYR A 39 19.56 15.86 7.82
CA TYR A 39 18.51 15.38 6.93
C TYR A 39 17.78 14.19 7.52
N SER A 40 18.51 13.27 8.15
CA SER A 40 17.92 12.13 8.83
C SER A 40 17.00 12.57 9.96
N ASN A 41 17.43 13.52 10.77
CA ASN A 41 16.62 14.03 11.88
C ASN A 41 15.39 14.77 11.39
N ARG A 42 15.53 15.58 10.35
CA ARG A 42 14.37 16.28 9.78
C ARG A 42 13.37 15.29 9.14
N SER A 43 13.89 14.25 8.48
CA SER A 43 13.04 13.18 7.95
C SER A 43 12.20 12.57 9.07
N ALA A 44 12.81 12.28 10.22
CA ALA A 44 12.08 11.73 11.36
C ALA A 44 11.00 12.69 11.86
N ALA A 45 11.30 13.97 11.91
CA ALA A 45 10.34 14.98 12.35
C ALA A 45 9.17 15.09 11.36
N TYR A 46 9.44 15.08 10.07
CA TYR A 46 8.39 15.08 9.06
C TYR A 46 7.52 13.83 9.14
N ALA A 47 8.13 12.66 9.34
CA ALA A 47 7.39 11.42 9.49
C ALA A 47 6.46 11.47 10.71
N SER A 48 6.91 12.07 11.80
CA SER A 48 6.08 12.24 13.00
C SER A 48 4.91 13.19 12.77
N LEU A 49 5.02 14.07 11.77
CA LEU A 49 3.94 14.95 11.35
C LEU A 49 3.07 14.32 10.26
N ASN A 50 3.35 13.07 9.90
CA ASN A 50 2.69 12.37 8.78
C ASN A 50 2.95 13.04 7.43
N LYS A 51 4.02 13.81 7.33
CA LYS A 51 4.45 14.43 6.08
C LYS A 51 5.48 13.53 5.40
N TYR A 52 5.00 12.40 4.90
CA TYR A 52 5.89 11.35 4.40
C TYR A 52 6.58 11.71 3.08
N SER A 53 5.99 12.57 2.26
CA SER A 53 6.66 13.03 1.04
C SER A 53 7.90 13.85 1.34
N GLU A 54 7.78 14.76 2.33
CA GLU A 54 8.92 15.55 2.79
C GLU A 54 9.94 14.67 3.50
N ALA A 55 9.45 13.73 4.32
CA ALA A 55 10.33 12.77 5.00
C ALA A 55 11.11 11.93 3.97
N LEU A 56 10.46 11.53 2.89
CA LEU A 56 11.12 10.75 1.83
C LEU A 56 12.21 11.58 1.15
N ALA A 57 11.94 12.83 0.84
CA ALA A 57 12.93 13.70 0.22
C ALA A 57 14.18 13.83 1.09
N ASP A 58 14.00 14.03 2.40
CA ASP A 58 15.13 14.14 3.33
C ASP A 58 15.84 12.80 3.51
N ALA A 59 15.12 11.70 3.51
CA ALA A 59 15.73 10.39 3.60
C ALA A 59 16.57 10.07 2.36
N LYS A 60 16.08 10.44 1.17
CA LYS A 60 16.85 10.29 -0.08
C LYS A 60 18.12 11.13 -0.02
N LYS A 61 18.01 12.35 0.50
CA LYS A 61 19.17 13.23 0.65
C LYS A 61 20.17 12.63 1.63
N THR A 62 19.69 12.01 2.69
CA THR A 62 20.54 11.36 3.70
C THR A 62 21.38 10.25 3.05
N VAL A 63 20.77 9.38 2.26
CA VAL A 63 21.51 8.28 1.62
C VAL A 63 22.35 8.75 0.45
N GLU A 64 22.00 9.87 -0.16
CA GLU A 64 22.81 10.50 -1.20
C GLU A 64 24.11 11.05 -0.60
N VAL A 65 24.02 11.74 0.54
CA VAL A 65 25.17 12.33 1.20
C VAL A 65 26.03 11.26 1.89
N LYS A 66 25.39 10.25 2.47
CA LYS A 66 26.08 9.21 3.23
C LYS A 66 25.53 7.84 2.85
N PRO A 67 25.95 7.28 1.71
CA PRO A 67 25.36 6.03 1.20
C PRO A 67 25.74 4.77 1.99
N ASP A 68 26.72 4.85 2.86
CA ASP A 68 27.16 3.72 3.68
C ASP A 68 26.65 3.78 5.12
N TRP A 69 25.62 4.58 5.37
CA TRP A 69 25.04 4.74 6.69
C TRP A 69 23.68 4.06 6.75
N GLY A 70 23.60 2.94 7.48
CA GLY A 70 22.37 2.14 7.53
C GLY A 70 21.18 2.91 8.04
N LYS A 71 21.37 3.83 8.99
CA LYS A 71 20.26 4.63 9.52
C LYS A 71 19.56 5.47 8.44
N GLY A 72 20.31 5.91 7.43
CA GLY A 72 19.71 6.60 6.29
C GLY A 72 18.67 5.76 5.58
N TYR A 73 18.97 4.49 5.40
CA TYR A 73 18.04 3.55 4.77
C TYR A 73 16.86 3.22 5.68
N SER A 74 17.05 3.26 7.00
CA SER A 74 15.96 3.15 7.95
C SER A 74 14.94 4.28 7.76
N ARG A 75 15.45 5.51 7.61
CA ARG A 75 14.60 6.67 7.35
C ARG A 75 13.89 6.54 5.99
N LEU A 76 14.63 6.08 4.99
CA LEU A 76 14.09 5.90 3.64
C LEU A 76 12.96 4.87 3.65
N GLY A 77 13.19 3.72 4.28
CA GLY A 77 12.17 2.69 4.41
C GLY A 77 10.94 3.17 5.16
N ALA A 78 11.13 3.89 6.26
CA ALA A 78 10.01 4.40 7.06
C ALA A 78 9.15 5.38 6.25
N ALA A 79 9.78 6.25 5.47
CA ALA A 79 9.05 7.19 4.63
C ALA A 79 8.25 6.46 3.54
N HIS A 80 8.84 5.46 2.92
CA HIS A 80 8.12 4.64 1.92
C HIS A 80 6.93 3.91 2.54
N VAL A 81 7.10 3.35 3.74
CA VAL A 81 5.98 2.71 4.45
C VAL A 81 4.85 3.70 4.69
N GLY A 82 5.19 4.91 5.13
CA GLY A 82 4.20 5.96 5.36
C GLY A 82 3.41 6.32 4.12
N LEU A 83 4.03 6.20 2.95
CA LEU A 83 3.39 6.47 1.66
C LEU A 83 2.71 5.22 1.07
N GLY A 84 2.75 4.10 1.78
CA GLY A 84 2.17 2.86 1.28
C GLY A 84 3.01 2.18 0.20
N GLN A 85 4.24 2.61 0.03
CA GLN A 85 5.16 2.09 -0.98
C GLN A 85 5.99 0.96 -0.39
N TYR A 86 5.35 -0.16 -0.12
CA TYR A 86 5.97 -1.25 0.64
C TYR A 86 7.11 -1.94 -0.10
N SER A 87 7.02 -2.08 -1.41
CA SER A 87 8.11 -2.67 -2.20
C SER A 87 9.37 -1.85 -2.09
N ASP A 88 9.23 -0.53 -2.21
CA ASP A 88 10.37 0.40 -2.09
C ASP A 88 10.92 0.38 -0.67
N ALA A 89 10.04 0.30 0.33
CA ALA A 89 10.46 0.23 1.73
C ALA A 89 11.28 -1.05 1.98
N ILE A 90 10.82 -2.18 1.47
CA ILE A 90 11.52 -3.45 1.61
C ILE A 90 12.92 -3.35 1.00
N SER A 91 13.03 -2.78 -0.19
CA SER A 91 14.32 -2.58 -0.86
C SER A 91 15.25 -1.70 -0.03
N ALA A 92 14.72 -0.61 0.54
CA ALA A 92 15.50 0.31 1.36
C ALA A 92 16.03 -0.39 2.63
N TYR A 93 15.16 -1.11 3.32
CA TYR A 93 15.57 -1.81 4.54
C TYR A 93 16.59 -2.91 4.25
N LYS A 94 16.41 -3.66 3.17
CA LYS A 94 17.38 -4.69 2.77
C LYS A 94 18.74 -4.09 2.46
N ARG A 95 18.75 -2.95 1.78
CA ARG A 95 19.99 -2.25 1.48
C ARG A 95 20.69 -1.80 2.76
N GLY A 96 19.93 -1.27 3.71
CA GLY A 96 20.48 -0.89 5.00
C GLY A 96 21.07 -2.07 5.74
N LEU A 97 20.43 -3.24 5.67
CA LEU A 97 20.91 -4.45 6.31
C LEU A 97 22.17 -5.03 5.65
N GLU A 98 22.39 -4.75 4.37
CA GLU A 98 23.65 -5.11 3.72
C GLU A 98 24.82 -4.32 4.36
N ILE A 99 24.53 -3.09 4.78
CA ILE A 99 25.52 -2.21 5.38
C ILE A 99 25.70 -2.51 6.88
N ASP A 100 24.57 -2.71 7.57
CA ASP A 100 24.54 -2.93 9.00
C ASP A 100 23.60 -4.10 9.33
N PRO A 101 24.09 -5.34 9.19
CA PRO A 101 23.24 -6.54 9.33
C PRO A 101 22.62 -6.74 10.71
N ASN A 102 23.18 -6.11 11.73
CA ASN A 102 22.71 -6.28 13.11
C ASN A 102 21.84 -5.14 13.60
N ASN A 103 21.47 -4.22 12.71
CA ASN A 103 20.66 -3.06 13.09
C ASN A 103 19.21 -3.48 13.32
N GLU A 104 18.78 -3.41 14.58
CA GLU A 104 17.43 -3.85 14.97
C GLU A 104 16.34 -2.99 14.33
N ALA A 105 16.58 -1.68 14.16
CA ALA A 105 15.60 -0.81 13.51
C ALA A 105 15.36 -1.22 12.06
N LEU A 106 16.40 -1.62 11.35
CA LEU A 106 16.30 -2.07 9.97
C LEU A 106 15.58 -3.42 9.88
N LYS A 107 15.89 -4.35 10.80
CA LYS A 107 15.23 -5.65 10.84
C LYS A 107 13.75 -5.50 11.14
N SER A 108 13.43 -4.70 12.14
CA SER A 108 12.06 -4.44 12.55
C SER A 108 11.29 -3.74 11.43
N GLY A 109 11.91 -2.72 10.81
CA GLY A 109 11.31 -2.00 9.69
C GLY A 109 11.03 -2.91 8.51
N LEU A 110 11.97 -3.81 8.19
CA LEU A 110 11.77 -4.77 7.10
C LEU A 110 10.60 -5.68 7.38
N ALA A 111 10.49 -6.22 8.60
CA ALA A 111 9.37 -7.06 8.98
C ALA A 111 8.05 -6.31 8.87
N ASP A 112 8.01 -5.07 9.33
CA ASP A 112 6.81 -4.23 9.25
C ASP A 112 6.42 -3.94 7.81
N ALA A 113 7.39 -3.66 6.96
CA ALA A 113 7.14 -3.39 5.55
C ALA A 113 6.62 -4.64 4.83
N GLN A 114 7.19 -5.79 5.14
CA GLN A 114 6.73 -7.07 4.57
C GLN A 114 5.31 -7.39 5.02
N ALA A 115 5.00 -7.15 6.29
CA ALA A 115 3.65 -7.34 6.81
C ALA A 115 2.66 -6.37 6.16
N GLY A 116 3.07 -5.12 5.97
CA GLY A 116 2.26 -4.12 5.29
C GLY A 116 1.98 -4.48 3.84
N ALA A 117 3.00 -5.00 3.14
CA ALA A 117 2.85 -5.45 1.76
C ALA A 117 1.87 -6.63 1.68
N ALA A 118 1.95 -7.56 2.62
CA ALA A 118 1.06 -8.70 2.66
C ALA A 118 -0.39 -8.26 2.93
N ARG A 119 -0.58 -7.35 3.88
CA ARG A 119 -1.92 -6.81 4.18
C ARG A 119 -2.49 -6.07 2.98
N SER A 120 -1.65 -5.30 2.29
CA SER A 120 -2.07 -4.55 1.13
C SER A 120 -2.51 -5.46 -0.01
N ARG A 121 -1.79 -6.57 -0.21
CA ARG A 121 -2.18 -7.56 -1.22
C ARG A 121 -3.43 -8.32 -0.82
N ALA A 122 -3.55 -8.69 0.45
CA ALA A 122 -4.71 -9.41 0.94
C ALA A 122 -5.95 -8.54 0.98
N GLY A 123 -5.75 -7.26 1.33
CA GLY A 123 -6.85 -6.33 1.42
C GLY A 123 -7.17 -5.67 0.14
N ALA A 124 -6.18 -5.68 -0.72
CA ALA A 124 -6.42 -5.06 -1.96
C ALA A 124 -7.33 -5.88 -2.75
N PRO A 125 -7.53 -5.53 -3.71
CA PRO A 125 -8.58 -5.45 -4.47
C PRO A 125 -9.65 -5.81 -3.66
N PRO A 126 -10.14 -4.92 -3.06
CA PRO A 126 -11.19 -5.01 -2.22
C PRO A 126 -11.71 -6.29 -2.26
N MET A 127 -10.92 -7.13 -2.11
CA MET A 127 -11.38 -8.33 -1.94
C MET A 127 -12.38 -8.72 -2.89
N ASN A 128 -12.20 -8.35 -4.07
CA ASN A 128 -12.99 -8.90 -5.09
C ASN A 128 -12.30 -10.22 -5.48
N PRO A 129 -12.64 -11.32 -4.83
CA PRO A 129 -12.01 -12.60 -5.14
C PRO A 129 -12.31 -13.05 -6.56
N PHE A 130 -13.26 -12.39 -7.19
CA PHE A 130 -13.65 -12.71 -8.55
C PHE A 130 -12.98 -11.78 -9.57
N GLY A 131 -12.12 -10.89 -9.09
CA GLY A 131 -11.32 -10.03 -9.94
C GLY A 131 -12.14 -9.23 -10.92
N ASP A 132 -11.71 -9.22 -12.14
CA ASP A 132 -12.36 -8.43 -13.17
C ASP A 132 -13.61 -9.08 -13.76
N ALA A 133 -14.04 -10.25 -13.23
CA ALA A 133 -15.17 -10.94 -13.76
C ALA A 133 -16.44 -10.08 -13.77
N PHE A 134 -16.57 -9.19 -12.78
CA PHE A 134 -17.74 -8.33 -12.68
C PHE A 134 -17.51 -6.93 -13.21
N SER A 135 -16.31 -6.62 -13.67
CA SER A 135 -16.02 -5.28 -14.17
C SER A 135 -16.06 -5.26 -15.70
N GLY A 136 -16.43 -4.12 -16.22
CA GLY A 136 -16.42 -3.90 -17.66
C GLY A 136 -17.55 -4.59 -18.42
N PRO A 137 -17.61 -4.36 -19.72
CA PRO A 137 -18.66 -4.92 -20.56
C PRO A 137 -18.51 -6.42 -20.81
N GLU A 138 -17.36 -6.99 -20.52
CA GLU A 138 -17.13 -8.41 -20.72
C GLU A 138 -18.07 -9.28 -19.91
N MET A 139 -18.46 -8.82 -18.72
CA MET A 139 -19.42 -9.55 -17.89
C MET A 139 -20.72 -9.82 -18.65
N TRP A 140 -21.25 -8.78 -19.25
CA TRP A 140 -22.51 -8.90 -19.99
C TRP A 140 -22.38 -9.78 -21.23
N ALA A 141 -21.25 -9.66 -21.91
CA ALA A 141 -20.99 -10.50 -23.09
C ALA A 141 -20.92 -11.97 -22.73
N LYS A 142 -20.26 -12.31 -21.64
CA LYS A 142 -20.17 -13.70 -21.18
C LYS A 142 -21.53 -14.26 -20.78
N LEU A 143 -22.31 -13.47 -20.07
CA LEU A 143 -23.66 -13.90 -19.66
C LEU A 143 -24.59 -14.06 -20.85
N THR A 144 -24.46 -13.22 -21.86
CA THR A 144 -25.25 -13.31 -23.08
C THR A 144 -24.87 -14.53 -23.91
N ALA A 145 -23.57 -14.85 -23.92
CA ALA A 145 -23.08 -15.98 -24.71
C ALA A 145 -23.51 -17.34 -24.13
N ASP A 146 -23.69 -17.41 -22.82
CA ASP A 146 -24.03 -18.67 -22.17
C ASP A 146 -25.55 -18.88 -22.14
N PRO A 147 -26.05 -20.01 -22.69
CA PRO A 147 -27.49 -20.23 -22.74
C PRO A 147 -28.14 -20.36 -21.37
N SER A 148 -27.40 -20.75 -20.34
CA SER A 148 -27.99 -20.91 -19.01
C SER A 148 -28.27 -19.56 -18.34
N THR A 149 -27.50 -18.53 -18.68
CA THR A 149 -27.66 -17.20 -18.08
C THR A 149 -28.33 -16.20 -19.01
N ARG A 150 -28.37 -16.50 -20.31
CA ARG A 150 -28.95 -15.59 -21.29
C ARG A 150 -30.40 -15.21 -20.96
N ALA A 151 -31.18 -16.19 -20.54
CA ALA A 151 -32.56 -15.95 -20.18
C ALA A 151 -32.74 -15.03 -19.00
N PHE A 152 -31.77 -15.06 -18.07
CA PHE A 152 -31.81 -14.20 -16.88
C PHE A 152 -31.66 -12.72 -17.24
N LEU A 153 -30.97 -12.44 -18.36
CA LEU A 153 -30.76 -11.06 -18.79
C LEU A 153 -32.06 -10.38 -19.24
N GLN A 154 -33.09 -11.16 -19.49
CA GLN A 154 -34.39 -10.60 -19.81
C GLN A 154 -35.21 -10.27 -18.58
N GLN A 155 -34.73 -10.64 -17.41
CA GLN A 155 -35.38 -10.34 -16.14
C GLN A 155 -34.81 -9.08 -15.55
N PRO A 156 -35.62 -8.01 -15.40
CA PRO A 156 -35.08 -6.71 -14.90
C PRO A 156 -34.48 -6.78 -13.50
N ASP A 157 -35.05 -7.60 -12.63
CA ASP A 157 -34.55 -7.75 -11.27
C ASP A 157 -33.17 -8.39 -11.25
N PHE A 158 -32.92 -9.38 -12.10
CA PHE A 158 -31.61 -10.01 -12.22
C PHE A 158 -30.58 -9.01 -12.77
N VAL A 159 -30.95 -8.28 -13.81
CA VAL A 159 -30.06 -7.27 -14.39
C VAL A 159 -29.69 -6.22 -13.36
N LYS A 160 -30.66 -5.79 -12.56
CA LYS A 160 -30.41 -4.82 -11.50
C LYS A 160 -29.44 -5.37 -10.46
N MET A 161 -29.62 -6.62 -10.03
CA MET A 161 -28.73 -7.26 -9.08
C MET A 161 -27.29 -7.30 -9.60
N MET A 162 -27.13 -7.67 -10.87
CA MET A 162 -25.81 -7.73 -11.48
C MET A 162 -25.16 -6.36 -11.61
N GLN A 163 -25.96 -5.33 -11.91
CA GLN A 163 -25.46 -3.96 -11.97
C GLN A 163 -25.01 -3.48 -10.60
N GLU A 164 -25.74 -3.83 -9.56
CA GLU A 164 -25.37 -3.47 -8.18
C GLU A 164 -24.07 -4.17 -7.77
N ILE A 165 -23.89 -5.43 -8.15
CA ILE A 165 -22.65 -6.16 -7.87
C ILE A 165 -21.50 -5.54 -8.66
N GLN A 166 -21.72 -5.13 -9.88
CA GLN A 166 -20.71 -4.50 -10.71
C GLN A 166 -20.26 -3.17 -10.13
N THR A 167 -21.21 -2.41 -9.61
CA THR A 167 -20.91 -1.12 -8.99
C THR A 167 -20.16 -1.29 -7.66
N ASN A 168 -20.59 -2.26 -6.88
CA ASN A 168 -19.96 -2.55 -5.59
C ASN A 168 -19.91 -4.06 -5.38
N PRO A 169 -18.74 -4.67 -5.59
CA PRO A 169 -18.60 -6.13 -5.49
C PRO A 169 -19.02 -6.72 -4.14
N SER A 170 -19.02 -5.92 -3.09
CA SER A 170 -19.48 -6.38 -1.77
C SER A 170 -20.95 -6.77 -1.78
N ASN A 171 -21.71 -6.22 -2.71
CA ASN A 171 -23.13 -6.53 -2.82
C ASN A 171 -23.38 -7.99 -3.24
N LEU A 172 -22.37 -8.64 -3.76
CA LEU A 172 -22.48 -10.05 -4.11
C LEU A 172 -22.98 -10.88 -2.92
N ASN A 173 -22.52 -10.57 -1.72
CA ASN A 173 -22.92 -11.28 -0.52
C ASN A 173 -24.42 -11.20 -0.26
N LEU A 174 -25.06 -10.12 -0.71
CA LEU A 174 -26.50 -9.94 -0.55
C LEU A 174 -27.30 -10.87 -1.46
N TYR A 175 -26.71 -11.25 -2.56
CA TYR A 175 -27.41 -11.99 -3.62
C TYR A 175 -26.93 -13.43 -3.78
N LEU A 176 -26.06 -13.92 -2.90
CA LEU A 176 -25.56 -15.29 -2.99
C LEU A 176 -26.65 -16.35 -2.86
N LYS A 177 -27.77 -15.99 -2.27
CA LYS A 177 -28.91 -16.91 -2.13
C LYS A 177 -29.72 -17.04 -3.41
N ASP A 178 -29.52 -16.14 -4.35
CA ASP A 178 -30.26 -16.18 -5.61
C ASP A 178 -29.55 -17.14 -6.56
N GLN A 179 -30.23 -18.17 -6.99
CA GLN A 179 -29.67 -19.20 -7.88
C GLN A 179 -29.19 -18.62 -9.20
N ARG A 180 -29.87 -17.59 -9.69
CA ARG A 180 -29.47 -16.93 -10.93
C ARG A 180 -28.13 -16.26 -10.80
N VAL A 181 -27.89 -15.62 -9.66
CA VAL A 181 -26.60 -14.96 -9.38
C VAL A 181 -25.50 -16.01 -9.26
N MET A 182 -25.78 -17.13 -8.59
CA MET A 182 -24.81 -18.22 -8.47
C MET A 182 -24.49 -18.84 -9.81
N GLN A 183 -25.47 -18.99 -10.66
CA GLN A 183 -25.27 -19.53 -12.02
C GLN A 183 -24.41 -18.56 -12.84
N ALA A 184 -24.72 -17.27 -12.76
CA ALA A 184 -23.96 -16.24 -13.45
C ALA A 184 -22.51 -16.21 -12.96
N LEU A 185 -22.32 -16.37 -11.66
CA LEU A 185 -20.99 -16.40 -11.07
C LEU A 185 -20.16 -17.55 -11.63
N GLY A 186 -20.76 -18.73 -11.76
CA GLY A 186 -20.09 -19.88 -12.35
C GLY A 186 -19.66 -19.62 -13.79
N VAL A 187 -20.52 -19.00 -14.55
CA VAL A 187 -20.24 -18.66 -15.95
C VAL A 187 -19.10 -17.64 -16.06
N LEU A 188 -19.16 -16.60 -15.22
CA LEU A 188 -18.17 -15.53 -15.27
C LEU A 188 -16.79 -15.99 -14.87
N LEU A 189 -16.72 -16.88 -13.91
CA LEU A 189 -15.45 -17.40 -13.43
C LEU A 189 -14.95 -18.57 -14.26
N ASN A 190 -15.79 -19.08 -15.15
CA ASN A 190 -15.48 -20.26 -15.94
C ASN A 190 -14.98 -21.37 -15.02
N VAL A 191 -15.66 -21.52 -13.89
CA VAL A 191 -15.18 -22.42 -12.86
C VAL A 191 -15.79 -23.79 -12.95
N LYS A 192 -15.27 -24.64 -12.16
CA LYS A 192 -15.58 -26.05 -12.15
C LYS A 192 -16.98 -26.40 -11.70
N LEU A 193 -17.70 -25.45 -11.13
CA LEU A 193 -19.10 -25.66 -10.87
C LEU A 193 -19.81 -26.10 -12.13
N ARG A 194 -19.50 -25.40 -13.19
CA ARG A 194 -20.06 -25.72 -14.49
C ARG A 194 -19.42 -26.97 -15.05
N GLY A 195 -18.11 -27.10 -14.88
CA GLY A 195 -17.39 -28.27 -15.35
C GLY A 195 -17.91 -29.55 -14.73
N ALA A 196 -18.23 -29.49 -13.44
CA ALA A 196 -18.77 -30.64 -12.75
C ALA A 196 -20.15 -31.01 -13.28
N GLY A 197 -20.95 -30.04 -13.62
CA GLY A 197 -22.26 -30.28 -14.19
C GLY A 197 -22.21 -30.74 -15.63
N GLY A 198 -21.16 -30.36 -16.33
CA GLY A 198 -21.00 -30.71 -17.71
C GLY A 198 -20.42 -32.07 -17.99
N SER A 199 -19.85 -32.67 -16.97
CA SER A 199 -19.17 -33.94 -17.16
C SER A 199 -20.12 -35.10 -17.42
N GLY A 200 -21.40 -34.88 -17.28
CA GLY A 200 -22.40 -35.88 -17.55
C GLY A 200 -22.82 -35.95 -18.99
N GLY A 201 -22.19 -35.19 -19.84
CA GLY A 201 -22.55 -35.17 -21.24
C GLY A 201 -21.81 -36.21 -22.03
#